data_2235b3bffe4ed66a448c633e8aaf47d1
#
_entry.id   2235b3bffe4ed66a448c633e8aaf47d1
#
_cell.length_a   1.000
_cell.length_b   1.000
_cell.length_c   1.000
_cell.angle_alpha   90.00
_cell.angle_beta   90.00
_cell.angle_gamma   90.00
#
_symmetry.space_group_name_H-M   'P 1'
#
loop_
_entity.id
_entity.type
_entity.pdbx_description
1 polymer ?
#
loop_
_entity_poly.entity_id
_entity_poly.type
_entity_poly.pdbx_seq_one_letter_code
_entity_poly.pdbx_strand_id
1 'polypeptide(L)'
;DTLEDLQRSVAEAMAEPFDLRMDNGAALMQQFWRQRERWSPLGAIEETRSGRLILDREGICPDFPVLVIDDSPVKRLVENEVGVGQSVVDGFMRATSMLIGGKRVLIIGYGWCGTGIAQRFRALGAVTMVYDTDPLRLLKAKLEGHIVGRLEELLPQADVVCTVTGRFGVIGESELRQLRDGAVLCNAGHYNMEIDTARLGEIAESRELMQEGVERYSVGGKRIYLLQRANPLNLASGAGNPIEIMELGYALQLLSLERIVKDPGLAPGAQPLPDDINKAACVLALWGAVHDREWAALRFCGGG
;
A
#
# COMPACT_ATOMS: atom_id res chain seq x y z
N ASP A 1 -11.61 15.74 -0.31
CA ASP A 1 -10.97 15.82 -1.63
C ASP A 1 -11.70 14.85 -2.56
N THR A 2 -12.10 15.34 -3.73
CA THR A 2 -12.84 14.60 -4.73
C THR A 2 -11.91 14.14 -5.86
N LEU A 3 -12.40 13.26 -6.73
CA LEU A 3 -11.69 12.88 -7.97
C LEU A 3 -11.45 14.11 -8.87
N GLU A 4 -12.38 15.04 -8.89
CA GLU A 4 -12.26 16.30 -9.63
C GLU A 4 -11.14 17.19 -9.06
N ASP A 5 -10.99 17.25 -7.74
CA ASP A 5 -9.89 17.99 -7.11
C ASP A 5 -8.53 17.39 -7.49
N LEU A 6 -8.41 16.04 -7.49
CA LEU A 6 -7.21 15.37 -7.93
C LEU A 6 -6.89 15.67 -9.40
N GLN A 7 -7.90 15.59 -10.30
CA GLN A 7 -7.72 15.87 -11.73
C GLN A 7 -7.28 17.32 -11.96
N ARG A 8 -7.85 18.27 -11.22
CA ARG A 8 -7.47 19.69 -11.28
C ARG A 8 -6.01 19.87 -10.82
N SER A 9 -5.62 19.30 -9.68
CA SER A 9 -4.24 19.38 -9.16
C SER A 9 -3.23 18.74 -10.11
N VAL A 10 -3.57 17.60 -10.73
CA VAL A 10 -2.74 16.97 -11.77
C VAL A 10 -2.59 17.90 -12.98
N ALA A 11 -3.67 18.52 -13.44
CA ALA A 11 -3.63 19.43 -14.58
C ALA A 11 -2.78 20.67 -14.27
N GLU A 12 -2.90 21.23 -13.08
CA GLU A 12 -2.09 22.37 -12.61
C GLU A 12 -0.60 21.99 -12.53
N ALA A 13 -0.28 20.84 -11.94
CA ALA A 13 1.11 20.34 -11.87
C ALA A 13 1.72 20.07 -13.25
N MET A 14 0.89 19.81 -14.26
CA MET A 14 1.30 19.57 -15.65
C MET A 14 1.31 20.82 -16.53
N ALA A 15 0.96 21.99 -16.00
CA ALA A 15 0.90 23.22 -16.77
C ALA A 15 2.30 23.73 -17.16
N GLU A 16 3.31 23.48 -16.32
CA GLU A 16 4.68 23.92 -16.50
C GLU A 16 5.60 22.74 -16.87
N PRO A 17 6.63 22.95 -17.72
CA PRO A 17 7.64 21.96 -17.99
C PRO A 17 8.41 21.55 -16.74
N PHE A 18 8.88 20.32 -16.71
CA PHE A 18 9.70 19.80 -15.61
C PHE A 18 10.85 18.97 -16.15
N ASP A 19 11.98 18.97 -15.47
CA ASP A 19 13.14 18.11 -15.77
C ASP A 19 13.03 16.74 -15.07
N LEU A 20 12.53 16.74 -13.84
CA LEU A 20 12.35 15.57 -13.00
C LEU A 20 10.95 15.52 -12.40
N ARG A 21 10.42 14.31 -12.21
CA ARG A 21 9.11 14.11 -11.60
C ARG A 21 9.11 12.98 -10.59
N MET A 22 8.35 13.22 -9.52
CA MET A 22 7.97 12.20 -8.54
C MET A 22 6.48 11.95 -8.69
N ASP A 23 6.08 10.72 -8.95
CA ASP A 23 4.69 10.32 -9.12
C ASP A 23 4.28 9.26 -8.10
N ASN A 24 2.99 9.22 -7.80
CA ASN A 24 2.38 8.24 -6.92
C ASN A 24 1.07 7.78 -7.55
N GLY A 25 1.01 6.51 -7.96
CA GLY A 25 -0.15 5.97 -8.66
C GLY A 25 -0.24 6.36 -10.13
N ALA A 26 0.87 6.78 -10.74
CA ALA A 26 1.01 7.15 -12.16
C ALA A 26 0.05 8.26 -12.64
N ALA A 27 -0.50 9.08 -11.74
CA ALA A 27 -1.48 10.11 -12.09
C ALA A 27 -0.88 11.17 -13.03
N LEU A 28 0.34 11.61 -12.72
CA LEU A 28 1.07 12.60 -13.52
C LEU A 28 1.59 11.99 -14.83
N MET A 29 2.08 10.73 -14.78
CA MET A 29 2.56 10.03 -15.95
C MET A 29 1.47 9.74 -16.97
N GLN A 30 0.26 9.39 -16.53
CA GLN A 30 -0.90 9.26 -17.42
C GLN A 30 -1.22 10.56 -18.14
N GLN A 31 -1.21 11.67 -17.42
CA GLN A 31 -1.47 12.99 -18.02
C GLN A 31 -0.34 13.41 -18.96
N PHE A 32 0.92 13.21 -18.56
CA PHE A 32 2.09 13.44 -19.42
C PHE A 32 1.99 12.64 -20.71
N TRP A 33 1.67 11.35 -20.62
CA TRP A 33 1.57 10.46 -21.78
C TRP A 33 0.53 10.92 -22.81
N ARG A 34 -0.57 11.51 -22.33
CA ARG A 34 -1.59 12.13 -23.20
C ARG A 34 -1.12 13.43 -23.87
N GLN A 35 -0.10 14.09 -23.29
CA GLN A 35 0.39 15.41 -23.72
C GLN A 35 1.88 15.41 -24.12
N ARG A 36 2.46 14.25 -24.36
CA ARG A 36 3.90 13.99 -24.51
C ARG A 36 4.65 14.80 -25.57
N GLU A 37 3.96 15.52 -26.45
CA GLU A 37 4.60 16.34 -27.48
C GLU A 37 5.16 17.68 -26.95
N ARG A 38 4.97 17.99 -25.66
CA ARG A 38 5.30 19.33 -25.13
C ARG A 38 6.75 19.50 -24.67
N TRP A 39 7.39 18.45 -24.10
CA TRP A 39 8.77 18.51 -23.58
C TRP A 39 9.33 17.12 -23.27
N SER A 40 10.67 17.03 -23.11
CA SER A 40 11.39 15.80 -22.79
C SER A 40 12.04 15.91 -21.42
N PRO A 41 11.48 15.31 -20.36
CA PRO A 41 12.08 15.26 -19.05
C PRO A 41 13.40 14.44 -19.03
N LEU A 42 14.26 14.71 -18.07
CA LEU A 42 15.44 13.87 -17.78
C LEU A 42 15.01 12.49 -17.25
N GLY A 43 13.92 12.45 -16.48
CA GLY A 43 13.36 11.22 -15.96
C GLY A 43 12.32 11.42 -14.86
N ALA A 44 11.82 10.31 -14.36
CA ALA A 44 10.82 10.29 -13.29
C ALA A 44 11.07 9.15 -12.29
N ILE A 45 10.43 9.24 -11.14
CA ILE A 45 10.24 8.10 -10.23
C ILE A 45 8.75 7.82 -10.04
N GLU A 46 8.40 6.54 -9.89
CA GLU A 46 7.07 6.09 -9.50
C GLU A 46 7.16 5.38 -8.15
N GLU A 47 6.44 5.91 -7.16
CA GLU A 47 6.52 5.45 -5.77
C GLU A 47 5.83 4.10 -5.55
N THR A 48 4.78 3.79 -6.31
CA THR A 48 3.80 2.77 -5.94
C THR A 48 3.71 1.60 -6.90
N ARG A 49 3.30 0.45 -6.33
CA ARG A 49 2.92 -0.71 -7.15
C ARG A 49 1.70 -0.43 -8.04
N SER A 50 0.73 0.33 -7.55
CA SER A 50 -0.46 0.70 -8.32
C SER A 50 -0.08 1.52 -9.56
N GLY A 51 0.84 2.47 -9.42
CA GLY A 51 1.37 3.23 -10.54
C GLY A 51 2.13 2.35 -11.53
N ARG A 52 3.01 1.47 -11.06
CA ARG A 52 3.68 0.49 -11.93
C ARG A 52 2.69 -0.33 -12.75
N LEU A 53 1.63 -0.86 -12.11
CA LEU A 53 0.61 -1.64 -12.80
C LEU A 53 -0.18 -0.82 -13.82
N ILE A 54 -0.39 0.47 -13.57
CA ILE A 54 -1.04 1.38 -14.52
C ILE A 54 -0.13 1.62 -15.73
N LEU A 55 1.16 1.90 -15.52
CA LEU A 55 2.14 2.06 -16.61
C LEU A 55 2.14 0.83 -17.52
N ASP A 56 2.20 -0.36 -16.93
CA ASP A 56 2.22 -1.62 -17.68
C ASP A 56 0.89 -1.86 -18.43
N ARG A 57 -0.25 -1.67 -17.77
CA ARG A 57 -1.58 -1.92 -18.34
C ARG A 57 -1.93 -0.97 -19.48
N GLU A 58 -1.56 0.29 -19.35
CA GLU A 58 -1.86 1.33 -20.36
C GLU A 58 -0.78 1.44 -21.42
N GLY A 59 0.28 0.63 -21.34
CA GLY A 59 1.40 0.66 -22.29
C GLY A 59 2.14 1.99 -22.27
N ILE A 60 2.21 2.64 -21.11
CA ILE A 60 2.94 3.90 -20.93
C ILE A 60 4.43 3.58 -20.88
N CYS A 61 5.11 3.87 -21.99
CA CYS A 61 6.54 3.61 -22.18
C CYS A 61 7.23 4.91 -22.60
N PRO A 62 7.59 5.79 -21.64
CA PRO A 62 8.25 7.05 -21.96
C PRO A 62 9.66 6.82 -22.53
N ASP A 63 10.14 7.79 -23.29
CA ASP A 63 11.48 7.82 -23.91
C ASP A 63 12.59 8.28 -22.94
N PHE A 64 12.26 8.43 -21.67
CA PHE A 64 13.17 8.73 -20.57
C PHE A 64 13.03 7.68 -19.45
N PRO A 65 14.01 7.56 -18.53
CA PRO A 65 13.97 6.59 -17.45
C PRO A 65 12.88 6.90 -16.41
N VAL A 66 12.17 5.86 -15.95
CA VAL A 66 11.26 5.91 -14.80
C VAL A 66 11.70 4.86 -13.79
N LEU A 67 12.32 5.29 -12.68
CA LEU A 67 12.74 4.39 -11.62
C LEU A 67 11.55 4.09 -10.70
N VAL A 68 11.23 2.79 -10.55
CA VAL A 68 10.06 2.34 -9.76
C VAL A 68 10.50 1.99 -8.34
N ILE A 69 10.12 2.84 -7.39
CA ILE A 69 10.52 2.69 -5.98
C ILE A 69 9.93 1.42 -5.36
N ASP A 70 8.68 1.05 -5.69
CA ASP A 70 8.05 -0.17 -5.18
C ASP A 70 8.75 -1.47 -5.63
N ASP A 71 9.58 -1.42 -6.66
CA ASP A 71 10.41 -2.57 -7.06
C ASP A 71 11.64 -2.76 -6.14
N SER A 72 11.95 -1.79 -5.29
CA SER A 72 13.01 -1.88 -4.29
C SER A 72 12.71 -2.96 -3.23
N PRO A 73 13.62 -3.92 -2.98
CA PRO A 73 13.48 -4.85 -1.88
C PRO A 73 13.48 -4.15 -0.52
N VAL A 74 14.16 -3.02 -0.41
CA VAL A 74 14.22 -2.20 0.82
C VAL A 74 12.85 -1.59 1.11
N LYS A 75 12.21 -0.96 0.11
CA LYS A 75 10.87 -0.42 0.26
C LYS A 75 9.87 -1.51 0.63
N ARG A 76 9.92 -2.64 -0.06
CA ARG A 76 9.01 -3.76 0.18
C ARG A 76 9.11 -4.30 1.60
N LEU A 77 10.33 -4.50 2.10
CA LEU A 77 10.56 -4.98 3.46
C LEU A 77 10.20 -3.93 4.49
N VAL A 78 10.73 -2.72 4.35
CA VAL A 78 10.70 -1.73 5.42
C VAL A 78 9.38 -0.97 5.42
N GLU A 79 8.98 -0.42 4.28
CA GLU A 79 7.76 0.39 4.22
C GLU A 79 6.50 -0.47 4.13
N ASN A 80 6.45 -1.41 3.16
CA ASN A 80 5.21 -2.15 2.90
C ASN A 80 4.94 -3.23 3.96
N GLU A 81 5.97 -3.93 4.46
CA GLU A 81 5.75 -4.98 5.47
C GLU A 81 5.80 -4.40 6.89
N VAL A 82 6.89 -3.73 7.27
CA VAL A 82 7.05 -3.25 8.64
C VAL A 82 6.20 -2.01 8.91
N GLY A 83 6.31 -0.97 8.07
CA GLY A 83 5.64 0.31 8.26
C GLY A 83 4.12 0.20 8.15
N VAL A 84 3.61 -0.32 7.03
CA VAL A 84 2.16 -0.51 6.82
C VAL A 84 1.60 -1.49 7.85
N GLY A 85 2.33 -2.57 8.17
CA GLY A 85 1.92 -3.51 9.22
C GLY A 85 1.66 -2.83 10.55
N GLN A 86 2.56 -1.93 10.97
CA GLN A 86 2.39 -1.17 12.22
C GLN A 86 1.29 -0.12 12.11
N SER A 87 1.31 0.71 11.07
CA SER A 87 0.42 1.86 10.94
C SER A 87 -1.06 1.46 10.74
N VAL A 88 -1.34 0.34 10.08
CA VAL A 88 -2.71 -0.18 9.95
C VAL A 88 -3.26 -0.65 11.29
N VAL A 89 -2.45 -1.33 12.09
CA VAL A 89 -2.88 -1.78 13.44
C VAL A 89 -3.04 -0.59 14.39
N ASP A 90 -2.16 0.42 14.32
CA ASP A 90 -2.32 1.67 15.06
C ASP A 90 -3.62 2.37 14.66
N GLY A 91 -3.89 2.53 13.36
CA GLY A 91 -5.13 3.11 12.86
C GLY A 91 -6.38 2.34 13.31
N PHE A 92 -6.31 0.99 13.34
CA PHE A 92 -7.39 0.15 13.84
C PHE A 92 -7.67 0.40 15.33
N MET A 93 -6.63 0.44 16.15
CA MET A 93 -6.77 0.70 17.60
C MET A 93 -7.32 2.09 17.86
N ARG A 94 -6.88 3.11 17.15
CA ARG A 94 -7.40 4.49 17.26
C ARG A 94 -8.87 4.59 16.86
N ALA A 95 -9.24 3.96 15.74
CA ALA A 95 -10.61 4.00 15.24
C ALA A 95 -11.61 3.26 16.14
N THR A 96 -11.18 2.22 16.83
CA THR A 96 -12.13 1.29 17.48
C THR A 96 -12.00 1.19 18.98
N SER A 97 -10.83 1.45 19.55
CA SER A 97 -10.47 1.13 20.95
C SER A 97 -10.76 -0.34 21.34
N MET A 98 -10.83 -1.26 20.35
CA MET A 98 -11.15 -2.66 20.60
C MET A 98 -9.96 -3.44 21.15
N LEU A 99 -10.24 -4.40 22.04
CA LEU A 99 -9.27 -5.41 22.42
C LEU A 99 -8.98 -6.32 21.22
N ILE A 100 -7.70 -6.42 20.82
CA ILE A 100 -7.24 -7.26 19.72
C ILE A 100 -7.05 -8.72 20.16
N GLY A 101 -6.54 -8.93 21.38
CA GLY A 101 -6.29 -10.27 21.92
C GLY A 101 -7.53 -11.17 21.84
N GLY A 102 -7.36 -12.36 21.26
CA GLY A 102 -8.42 -13.35 21.06
C GLY A 102 -9.36 -13.08 19.88
N LYS A 103 -9.29 -11.92 19.21
CA LYS A 103 -10.08 -11.65 18.00
C LYS A 103 -9.61 -12.49 16.82
N ARG A 104 -10.55 -12.93 15.99
CA ARG A 104 -10.29 -13.56 14.71
C ARG A 104 -10.20 -12.48 13.64
N VAL A 105 -8.99 -12.24 13.15
CA VAL A 105 -8.70 -11.21 12.15
C VAL A 105 -8.39 -11.87 10.81
N LEU A 106 -9.24 -11.66 9.84
CA LEU A 106 -9.08 -12.13 8.47
C LEU A 106 -8.37 -11.05 7.64
N ILE A 107 -7.20 -11.39 7.13
CA ILE A 107 -6.45 -10.58 6.18
C ILE A 107 -6.71 -11.13 4.78
N ILE A 108 -7.24 -10.29 3.90
CA ILE A 108 -7.50 -10.63 2.49
C ILE A 108 -6.44 -9.97 1.63
N GLY A 109 -5.54 -10.79 1.08
CA GLY A 109 -4.30 -10.39 0.42
C GLY A 109 -3.08 -10.62 1.31
N TYR A 110 -2.14 -11.48 0.86
CA TYR A 110 -0.94 -11.82 1.61
C TYR A 110 0.33 -11.46 0.83
N GLY A 111 0.34 -10.22 0.30
CA GLY A 111 1.53 -9.55 -0.20
C GLY A 111 2.37 -8.98 0.94
N TRP A 112 3.30 -8.07 0.65
CA TRP A 112 4.15 -7.44 1.66
C TRP A 112 3.34 -6.77 2.78
N CYS A 113 2.39 -5.89 2.43
CA CYS A 113 1.54 -5.23 3.43
C CYS A 113 0.71 -6.23 4.24
N GLY A 114 0.06 -7.20 3.57
CA GLY A 114 -0.77 -8.20 4.25
C GLY A 114 0.03 -9.09 5.19
N THR A 115 1.27 -9.45 4.83
CA THR A 115 2.19 -10.16 5.72
C THR A 115 2.45 -9.36 6.99
N GLY A 116 2.84 -8.09 6.86
CA GLY A 116 3.12 -7.23 8.01
C GLY A 116 1.92 -6.99 8.90
N ILE A 117 0.73 -6.76 8.30
CA ILE A 117 -0.53 -6.57 9.05
C ILE A 117 -0.86 -7.84 9.85
N ALA A 118 -0.80 -9.02 9.23
CA ALA A 118 -1.09 -10.29 9.90
C ALA A 118 -0.13 -10.55 11.07
N GLN A 119 1.17 -10.30 10.87
CA GLN A 119 2.19 -10.44 11.91
C GLN A 119 1.92 -9.50 13.10
N ARG A 120 1.55 -8.24 12.85
CA ARG A 120 1.28 -7.27 13.92
C ARG A 120 0.02 -7.59 14.70
N PHE A 121 -1.07 -7.95 14.04
CA PHE A 121 -2.28 -8.41 14.75
C PHE A 121 -1.99 -9.65 15.59
N ARG A 122 -1.24 -10.61 15.05
CA ARG A 122 -0.85 -11.82 15.78
C ARG A 122 0.02 -11.50 17.00
N ALA A 123 0.96 -10.57 16.88
CA ALA A 123 1.82 -10.15 18.00
C ALA A 123 1.01 -9.50 19.15
N LEU A 124 -0.17 -8.94 18.85
CA LEU A 124 -1.11 -8.43 19.85
C LEU A 124 -2.12 -9.50 20.34
N GLY A 125 -1.90 -10.76 20.02
CA GLY A 125 -2.70 -11.89 20.49
C GLY A 125 -3.94 -12.21 19.66
N ALA A 126 -4.08 -11.67 18.46
CA ALA A 126 -5.16 -12.07 17.55
C ALA A 126 -4.94 -13.49 17.01
N VAL A 127 -6.05 -14.16 16.70
CA VAL A 127 -6.07 -15.36 15.87
C VAL A 127 -6.16 -14.91 14.41
N THR A 128 -5.04 -14.93 13.70
CA THR A 128 -4.97 -14.42 12.33
C THR A 128 -5.36 -15.49 11.32
N MET A 129 -6.22 -15.11 10.40
CA MET A 129 -6.70 -15.89 9.27
C MET A 129 -6.28 -15.17 7.98
N VAL A 130 -5.91 -15.92 6.96
CA VAL A 130 -5.41 -15.35 5.71
C VAL A 130 -6.10 -16.00 4.50
N TYR A 131 -6.51 -15.13 3.58
CA TYR A 131 -6.95 -15.52 2.25
C TYR A 131 -6.14 -14.77 1.18
N ASP A 132 -5.71 -15.49 0.15
CA ASP A 132 -5.11 -14.94 -1.06
C ASP A 132 -5.50 -15.83 -2.25
N THR A 133 -5.48 -15.28 -3.46
CA THR A 133 -5.70 -16.05 -4.69
C THR A 133 -4.46 -16.79 -5.17
N ASP A 134 -3.27 -16.42 -4.64
CA ASP A 134 -2.00 -17.05 -4.95
C ASP A 134 -1.72 -18.21 -3.97
N PRO A 135 -1.67 -19.47 -4.44
CA PRO A 135 -1.44 -20.61 -3.57
C PRO A 135 -0.06 -20.59 -2.90
N LEU A 136 0.95 -19.95 -3.50
CA LEU A 136 2.27 -19.81 -2.87
C LEU A 136 2.21 -18.90 -1.64
N ARG A 137 1.44 -17.82 -1.72
CA ARG A 137 1.23 -16.91 -0.59
C ARG A 137 0.41 -17.58 0.52
N LEU A 138 -0.60 -18.36 0.17
CA LEU A 138 -1.34 -19.16 1.15
C LEU A 138 -0.45 -20.20 1.83
N LEU A 139 0.43 -20.87 1.09
CA LEU A 139 1.40 -21.80 1.67
C LEU A 139 2.34 -21.07 2.63
N LYS A 140 2.88 -19.91 2.24
CA LYS A 140 3.68 -19.05 3.12
C LYS A 140 2.92 -18.70 4.40
N ALA A 141 1.70 -18.20 4.30
CA ALA A 141 0.86 -17.86 5.45
C ALA A 141 0.65 -19.05 6.40
N LYS A 142 0.39 -20.24 5.83
CA LYS A 142 0.22 -21.48 6.61
C LYS A 142 1.51 -21.86 7.36
N LEU A 143 2.67 -21.78 6.70
CA LEU A 143 3.97 -22.08 7.31
C LEU A 143 4.34 -21.08 8.39
N GLU A 144 3.92 -19.83 8.25
CA GLU A 144 4.06 -18.78 9.25
C GLU A 144 3.04 -18.90 10.41
N GLY A 145 2.16 -19.92 10.38
CA GLY A 145 1.24 -20.29 11.45
C GLY A 145 -0.07 -19.51 11.47
N HIS A 146 -0.47 -18.94 10.32
CA HIS A 146 -1.81 -18.39 10.14
C HIS A 146 -2.82 -19.47 9.75
N ILE A 147 -4.08 -19.27 10.08
CA ILE A 147 -5.17 -20.10 9.58
C ILE A 147 -5.42 -19.70 8.12
N VAL A 148 -5.42 -20.67 7.21
CA VAL A 148 -5.73 -20.47 5.80
C VAL A 148 -6.94 -21.29 5.41
N GLY A 149 -7.76 -20.79 4.49
CA GLY A 149 -8.97 -21.47 4.02
C GLY A 149 -9.60 -20.76 2.84
N ARG A 150 -10.76 -21.21 2.43
CA ARG A 150 -11.56 -20.53 1.43
C ARG A 150 -12.22 -19.30 2.04
N LEU A 151 -12.48 -18.28 1.22
CA LEU A 151 -13.05 -17.03 1.70
C LEU A 151 -14.40 -17.23 2.38
N GLU A 152 -15.27 -18.07 1.79
CA GLU A 152 -16.59 -18.42 2.30
C GLU A 152 -16.55 -19.17 3.65
N GLU A 153 -15.43 -19.83 3.97
CA GLU A 153 -15.25 -20.54 5.25
C GLU A 153 -14.73 -19.61 6.34
N LEU A 154 -13.93 -18.60 5.95
CA LEU A 154 -13.25 -17.68 6.88
C LEU A 154 -14.11 -16.48 7.26
N LEU A 155 -14.89 -15.91 6.32
CA LEU A 155 -15.72 -14.72 6.55
C LEU A 155 -16.70 -14.86 7.72
N PRO A 156 -17.47 -15.98 7.86
CA PRO A 156 -18.41 -16.13 8.97
C PRO A 156 -17.74 -16.21 10.35
N GLN A 157 -16.43 -16.44 10.39
CA GLN A 157 -15.67 -16.59 11.62
C GLN A 157 -14.95 -15.28 12.03
N ALA A 158 -14.80 -14.32 11.11
CA ALA A 158 -13.98 -13.14 11.30
C ALA A 158 -14.65 -12.08 12.16
N ASP A 159 -14.01 -11.67 13.25
CA ASP A 159 -14.38 -10.48 14.03
C ASP A 159 -13.98 -9.20 13.28
N VAL A 160 -12.84 -9.27 12.59
CA VAL A 160 -12.29 -8.17 11.78
C VAL A 160 -11.91 -8.71 10.42
N VAL A 161 -12.27 -8.00 9.35
CA VAL A 161 -11.86 -8.28 7.98
C VAL A 161 -11.09 -7.07 7.47
N CYS A 162 -9.82 -7.29 7.11
CA CYS A 162 -8.94 -6.28 6.55
C CYS A 162 -8.56 -6.66 5.12
N THR A 163 -8.98 -5.84 4.15
CA THR A 163 -8.60 -6.01 2.74
C THR A 163 -7.31 -5.27 2.43
N VAL A 164 -6.42 -5.89 1.63
CA VAL A 164 -5.09 -5.34 1.29
C VAL A 164 -4.57 -5.93 -0.02
N THR A 165 -5.44 -6.03 -1.02
CA THR A 165 -5.14 -6.70 -2.30
C THR A 165 -4.71 -5.75 -3.40
N GLY A 166 -5.10 -4.48 -3.32
CA GLY A 166 -4.98 -3.50 -4.40
C GLY A 166 -5.92 -3.79 -5.58
N ARG A 167 -6.98 -4.58 -5.38
CA ARG A 167 -7.95 -4.97 -6.42
C ARG A 167 -9.33 -4.40 -6.12
N PHE A 168 -10.12 -4.24 -7.17
CA PHE A 168 -11.50 -3.78 -7.05
C PHE A 168 -12.44 -4.92 -6.60
N GLY A 169 -13.44 -4.57 -5.76
CA GLY A 169 -14.59 -5.42 -5.50
C GLY A 169 -14.26 -6.75 -4.85
N VAL A 170 -13.31 -6.77 -3.94
CA VAL A 170 -12.90 -7.98 -3.20
C VAL A 170 -13.99 -8.45 -2.24
N ILE A 171 -14.68 -7.50 -1.61
CA ILE A 171 -15.84 -7.73 -0.76
C ILE A 171 -17.07 -7.11 -1.45
N GLY A 172 -17.84 -7.95 -2.11
CA GLY A 172 -19.12 -7.62 -2.74
C GLY A 172 -20.31 -8.08 -1.89
N GLU A 173 -21.51 -8.08 -2.49
CA GLU A 173 -22.75 -8.47 -1.80
C GLU A 173 -22.68 -9.89 -1.21
N SER A 174 -22.13 -10.84 -1.97
CA SER A 174 -22.00 -12.23 -1.51
C SER A 174 -21.21 -12.33 -0.23
N GLU A 175 -20.07 -11.66 -0.16
CA GLU A 175 -19.17 -11.63 0.99
C GLU A 175 -19.78 -10.84 2.16
N LEU A 176 -20.42 -9.70 1.88
CA LEU A 176 -21.12 -8.89 2.89
C LEU A 176 -22.20 -9.68 3.63
N ARG A 177 -22.98 -10.51 2.91
CA ARG A 177 -24.02 -11.35 3.52
C ARG A 177 -23.47 -12.51 4.34
N GLN A 178 -22.23 -12.94 4.11
CA GLN A 178 -21.58 -14.01 4.85
C GLN A 178 -20.92 -13.56 6.16
N LEU A 179 -20.74 -12.25 6.34
CA LEU A 179 -20.15 -11.70 7.57
C LEU A 179 -20.96 -12.11 8.80
N ARG A 180 -20.28 -12.29 9.91
CA ARG A 180 -20.95 -12.51 11.20
C ARG A 180 -21.56 -11.23 11.75
N ASP A 181 -22.50 -11.35 12.70
CA ASP A 181 -22.96 -10.18 13.48
C ASP A 181 -21.81 -9.57 14.26
N GLY A 182 -21.68 -8.25 14.18
CA GLY A 182 -20.62 -7.48 14.85
C GLY A 182 -19.29 -7.46 14.13
N ALA A 183 -19.20 -7.96 12.89
CA ALA A 183 -17.98 -7.91 12.09
C ALA A 183 -17.56 -6.46 11.81
N VAL A 184 -16.24 -6.21 11.86
CA VAL A 184 -15.62 -4.92 11.53
C VAL A 184 -14.88 -5.05 10.20
N LEU A 185 -15.24 -4.21 9.25
CA LEU A 185 -14.59 -4.10 7.94
C LEU A 185 -13.62 -2.92 7.92
N CYS A 186 -12.41 -3.14 7.44
CA CYS A 186 -11.43 -2.10 7.16
C CYS A 186 -10.62 -2.43 5.91
N ASN A 187 -10.06 -1.38 5.31
CA ASN A 187 -9.21 -1.48 4.14
C ASN A 187 -7.82 -0.93 4.45
N ALA A 188 -6.80 -1.61 3.96
CA ALA A 188 -5.41 -1.19 3.98
C ALA A 188 -4.81 -1.15 2.56
N GLY A 189 -5.62 -1.38 1.53
CA GLY A 189 -5.23 -1.20 0.14
C GLY A 189 -5.20 0.26 -0.26
N HIS A 190 -4.60 0.54 -1.42
CA HIS A 190 -4.32 1.92 -1.87
C HIS A 190 -5.58 2.78 -2.07
N TYR A 191 -6.68 2.17 -2.51
CA TYR A 191 -7.95 2.86 -2.77
C TYR A 191 -9.10 2.21 -2.00
N ASN A 192 -10.19 2.96 -1.78
CA ASN A 192 -11.40 2.51 -1.09
C ASN A 192 -12.28 1.54 -1.92
N MET A 193 -11.72 0.90 -2.93
CA MET A 193 -12.45 0.14 -3.95
C MET A 193 -12.46 -1.37 -3.71
N GLU A 194 -11.77 -1.83 -2.67
CA GLU A 194 -11.73 -3.25 -2.34
C GLU A 194 -13.03 -3.73 -1.69
N ILE A 195 -13.72 -2.84 -0.97
CA ILE A 195 -15.02 -3.09 -0.35
C ILE A 195 -16.09 -2.32 -1.11
N ASP A 196 -17.10 -3.00 -1.61
CA ASP A 196 -18.22 -2.37 -2.31
C ASP A 196 -19.15 -1.65 -1.31
N THR A 197 -18.76 -0.42 -0.97
CA THR A 197 -19.50 0.42 -0.02
C THR A 197 -20.83 0.91 -0.58
N ALA A 198 -20.96 1.05 -1.90
CA ALA A 198 -22.21 1.40 -2.55
C ALA A 198 -23.21 0.28 -2.37
N ARG A 199 -22.79 -0.97 -2.68
CA ARG A 199 -23.64 -2.14 -2.50
C ARG A 199 -23.98 -2.39 -1.04
N LEU A 200 -23.03 -2.16 -0.12
CA LEU A 200 -23.31 -2.23 1.32
C LEU A 200 -24.43 -1.24 1.71
N GLY A 201 -24.39 -0.02 1.19
CA GLY A 201 -25.44 0.98 1.43
C GLY A 201 -26.80 0.61 0.86
N GLU A 202 -26.83 -0.05 -0.32
CA GLU A 202 -28.08 -0.50 -0.98
C GLU A 202 -28.75 -1.67 -0.26
N ILE A 203 -27.97 -2.64 0.26
CA ILE A 203 -28.52 -3.84 0.92
C ILE A 203 -28.78 -3.66 2.41
N ALA A 204 -28.31 -2.55 2.99
CA ALA A 204 -28.49 -2.26 4.40
C ALA A 204 -29.90 -1.75 4.70
N GLU A 205 -30.51 -2.31 5.74
CA GLU A 205 -31.81 -1.89 6.31
C GLU A 205 -31.68 -0.54 7.02
N SER A 206 -30.51 -0.27 7.60
CA SER A 206 -30.19 0.98 8.27
C SER A 206 -28.69 1.27 8.26
N ARG A 207 -28.34 2.57 8.33
CA ARG A 207 -26.97 3.06 8.47
C ARG A 207 -26.94 4.10 9.60
N GLU A 208 -25.97 4.00 10.49
CA GLU A 208 -25.79 4.87 11.62
C GLU A 208 -24.33 5.24 11.79
N LEU A 209 -24.02 6.52 11.98
CA LEU A 209 -22.70 7.00 12.35
C LEU A 209 -22.51 6.80 13.86
N MET A 210 -21.62 5.88 14.25
CA MET A 210 -21.34 5.57 15.66
C MET A 210 -20.39 6.58 16.27
N GLN A 211 -19.37 6.95 15.52
CA GLN A 211 -18.40 8.00 15.81
C GLN A 211 -17.68 8.37 14.51
N GLU A 212 -16.86 9.40 14.53
CA GLU A 212 -16.09 9.80 13.35
C GLU A 212 -15.32 8.63 12.76
N GLY A 213 -15.54 8.37 11.48
CA GLY A 213 -14.89 7.27 10.76
C GLY A 213 -15.39 5.85 11.09
N VAL A 214 -16.44 5.67 11.90
CA VAL A 214 -17.03 4.37 12.21
C VAL A 214 -18.52 4.37 11.94
N GLU A 215 -18.93 3.65 10.91
CA GLU A 215 -20.33 3.50 10.51
C GLU A 215 -20.83 2.10 10.82
N ARG A 216 -22.06 1.99 11.30
CA ARG A 216 -22.77 0.73 11.52
C ARG A 216 -23.84 0.56 10.46
N TYR A 217 -23.83 -0.58 9.83
CA TYR A 217 -24.87 -1.01 8.88
C TYR A 217 -25.63 -2.21 9.44
N SER A 218 -26.95 -2.26 9.24
CA SER A 218 -27.77 -3.45 9.47
C SER A 218 -27.98 -4.19 8.15
N VAL A 219 -27.54 -5.45 8.04
CA VAL A 219 -27.66 -6.25 6.82
C VAL A 219 -28.17 -7.64 7.19
N GLY A 220 -29.41 -7.96 6.80
CA GLY A 220 -30.04 -9.26 7.12
C GLY A 220 -30.12 -9.50 8.64
N GLY A 221 -30.42 -8.45 9.40
CA GLY A 221 -30.50 -8.48 10.86
C GLY A 221 -29.13 -8.54 11.59
N LYS A 222 -28.01 -8.47 10.87
CA LYS A 222 -26.66 -8.45 11.43
C LYS A 222 -26.11 -7.02 11.43
N ARG A 223 -25.31 -6.71 12.44
CA ARG A 223 -24.57 -5.44 12.53
C ARG A 223 -23.20 -5.60 11.86
N ILE A 224 -22.90 -4.75 10.92
CA ILE A 224 -21.60 -4.68 10.26
C ILE A 224 -21.04 -3.29 10.49
N TYR A 225 -19.80 -3.20 10.93
CA TYR A 225 -19.11 -1.93 11.16
C TYR A 225 -18.12 -1.69 10.02
N LEU A 226 -18.17 -0.52 9.40
CA LEU A 226 -17.24 -0.09 8.36
C LEU A 226 -16.37 1.03 8.90
N LEU A 227 -15.05 0.86 8.83
CA LEU A 227 -14.09 1.88 9.23
C LEU A 227 -13.72 2.76 8.05
N GLN A 228 -13.67 4.09 8.30
CA GLN A 228 -13.17 5.13 7.40
C GLN A 228 -13.74 5.06 5.98
N ARG A 229 -14.99 4.59 5.82
CA ARG A 229 -15.63 4.39 4.51
C ARG A 229 -14.77 3.60 3.54
N ALA A 230 -14.05 2.59 4.04
CA ALA A 230 -13.07 1.78 3.32
C ALA A 230 -11.85 2.55 2.77
N ASN A 231 -11.58 3.78 3.20
CA ASN A 231 -10.30 4.44 2.90
C ASN A 231 -9.15 3.73 3.62
N PRO A 232 -7.90 3.89 3.14
CA PRO A 232 -6.73 3.27 3.79
C PRO A 232 -6.63 3.63 5.27
N LEU A 233 -6.80 2.62 6.13
CA LEU A 233 -7.00 2.82 7.56
C LEU A 233 -5.82 3.50 8.26
N ASN A 234 -4.60 3.19 7.82
CA ASN A 234 -3.38 3.78 8.34
C ASN A 234 -3.27 5.30 8.11
N LEU A 235 -3.89 5.79 7.04
CA LEU A 235 -3.89 7.21 6.68
C LEU A 235 -5.12 7.93 7.23
N ALA A 236 -6.29 7.26 7.21
CA ALA A 236 -7.54 7.88 7.58
C ALA A 236 -7.78 7.90 9.11
N SER A 237 -7.20 6.97 9.88
CA SER A 237 -7.31 6.91 11.35
C SER A 237 -5.99 7.03 12.07
N GLY A 238 -4.87 6.95 11.36
CA GLY A 238 -3.51 7.04 11.92
C GLY A 238 -2.72 8.18 11.29
N ALA A 239 -1.45 8.26 11.66
CA ALA A 239 -0.50 9.23 11.11
C ALA A 239 0.28 8.69 9.88
N GLY A 240 -0.12 7.55 9.33
CA GLY A 240 0.64 6.85 8.30
C GLY A 240 1.83 6.08 8.87
N ASN A 241 2.82 5.81 8.03
CA ASN A 241 4.00 5.08 8.44
C ASN A 241 4.85 5.88 9.45
N PRO A 242 5.60 5.21 10.35
CA PRO A 242 6.56 5.86 11.24
C PRO A 242 7.57 6.72 10.49
N ILE A 243 8.07 7.78 11.16
CA ILE A 243 8.98 8.75 10.55
C ILE A 243 10.28 8.11 10.03
N GLU A 244 10.81 7.12 10.76
CA GLU A 244 12.03 6.39 10.38
C GLU A 244 11.83 5.58 9.10
N ILE A 245 10.61 5.07 8.88
CA ILE A 245 10.23 4.37 7.65
C ILE A 245 10.12 5.35 6.49
N MET A 246 9.49 6.51 6.73
CA MET A 246 9.34 7.55 5.71
C MET A 246 10.68 8.17 5.31
N GLU A 247 11.59 8.36 6.27
CA GLU A 247 12.94 8.83 6.00
C GLU A 247 13.68 7.92 5.00
N LEU A 248 13.57 6.61 5.18
CA LEU A 248 14.15 5.64 4.25
C LEU A 248 13.51 5.70 2.86
N GLY A 249 12.19 5.83 2.80
CA GLY A 249 11.46 6.03 1.54
C GLY A 249 11.95 7.27 0.79
N TYR A 250 12.06 8.40 1.48
CA TYR A 250 12.59 9.63 0.90
C TYR A 250 14.05 9.51 0.48
N ALA A 251 14.89 8.76 1.22
CA ALA A 251 16.26 8.49 0.81
C ALA A 251 16.31 7.72 -0.53
N LEU A 252 15.46 6.70 -0.71
CA LEU A 252 15.35 5.98 -1.98
C LEU A 252 14.93 6.91 -3.12
N GLN A 253 13.95 7.79 -2.88
CA GLN A 253 13.47 8.76 -3.87
C GLN A 253 14.59 9.74 -4.28
N LEU A 254 15.25 10.38 -3.30
CA LEU A 254 16.30 11.36 -3.57
C LEU A 254 17.53 10.75 -4.25
N LEU A 255 17.97 9.56 -3.83
CA LEU A 255 19.07 8.85 -4.49
C LEU A 255 18.69 8.43 -5.92
N SER A 256 17.44 8.11 -6.16
CA SER A 256 16.94 7.79 -7.51
C SER A 256 16.91 9.01 -8.41
N LEU A 257 16.45 10.17 -7.92
CA LEU A 257 16.49 11.43 -8.66
C LEU A 257 17.94 11.87 -8.96
N GLU A 258 18.82 11.75 -7.97
CA GLU A 258 20.25 12.03 -8.17
C GLU A 258 20.88 11.14 -9.24
N ARG A 259 20.51 9.85 -9.25
CA ARG A 259 20.95 8.88 -10.26
C ARG A 259 20.49 9.29 -11.67
N ILE A 260 19.23 9.67 -11.82
CA ILE A 260 18.70 10.12 -13.11
C ILE A 260 19.49 11.31 -13.66
N VAL A 261 19.84 12.27 -12.80
CA VAL A 261 20.61 13.46 -13.22
C VAL A 261 22.06 13.10 -13.58
N LYS A 262 22.69 12.19 -12.84
CA LYS A 262 24.12 11.87 -12.99
C LYS A 262 24.41 10.80 -14.06
N ASP A 263 23.43 9.99 -14.40
CA ASP A 263 23.62 8.84 -15.31
C ASP A 263 22.73 8.94 -16.55
N PRO A 264 23.22 9.61 -17.62
CA PRO A 264 22.47 9.71 -18.87
C PRO A 264 22.36 8.37 -19.63
N GLY A 265 23.00 7.31 -19.14
CA GLY A 265 22.96 5.97 -19.73
C GLY A 265 21.81 5.09 -19.23
N LEU A 266 20.96 5.59 -18.35
CA LEU A 266 19.78 4.84 -17.89
C LEU A 266 18.84 4.55 -19.07
N ALA A 267 18.36 3.32 -19.15
CA ALA A 267 17.41 2.92 -20.18
C ALA A 267 16.09 3.68 -20.07
N PRO A 268 15.39 3.99 -21.16
CA PRO A 268 14.06 4.58 -21.10
C PRO A 268 13.03 3.59 -20.59
N GLY A 269 11.90 4.13 -20.11
CA GLY A 269 10.77 3.36 -19.59
C GLY A 269 10.89 2.99 -18.12
N ALA A 270 9.88 2.28 -17.62
CA ALA A 270 9.77 1.88 -16.23
C ALA A 270 10.73 0.72 -15.90
N GLN A 271 11.59 0.92 -14.91
CA GLN A 271 12.63 -0.03 -14.52
C GLN A 271 12.85 -0.05 -13.00
N PRO A 272 13.37 -1.16 -12.43
CA PRO A 272 13.69 -1.22 -11.01
C PRO A 272 14.84 -0.28 -10.65
N LEU A 273 14.98 0.02 -9.36
CA LEU A 273 16.10 0.78 -8.84
C LEU A 273 17.41 0.00 -9.02
N PRO A 274 18.52 0.67 -9.39
CA PRO A 274 19.86 0.10 -9.29
C PRO A 274 20.18 -0.41 -7.88
N ASP A 275 20.90 -1.53 -7.79
CA ASP A 275 21.23 -2.17 -6.51
C ASP A 275 22.02 -1.29 -5.55
N ASP A 276 22.88 -0.42 -6.06
CA ASP A 276 23.67 0.47 -5.25
C ASP A 276 22.83 1.54 -4.53
N ILE A 277 21.71 1.96 -5.12
CA ILE A 277 20.73 2.84 -4.45
C ILE A 277 20.12 2.09 -3.26
N ASN A 278 19.71 0.83 -3.45
CA ASN A 278 19.16 0.01 -2.36
C ASN A 278 20.17 -0.15 -1.22
N LYS A 279 21.44 -0.44 -1.55
CA LYS A 279 22.53 -0.56 -0.56
C LYS A 279 22.80 0.74 0.15
N ALA A 280 22.84 1.86 -0.57
CA ALA A 280 23.04 3.19 0.01
C ALA A 280 21.94 3.55 1.02
N ALA A 281 20.67 3.31 0.66
CA ALA A 281 19.55 3.54 1.56
C ALA A 281 19.63 2.67 2.83
N CYS A 282 20.01 1.40 2.71
CA CYS A 282 20.24 0.53 3.88
C CYS A 282 21.35 1.06 4.80
N VAL A 283 22.46 1.53 4.21
CA VAL A 283 23.58 2.07 4.98
C VAL A 283 23.14 3.34 5.74
N LEU A 284 22.41 4.23 5.10
CA LEU A 284 21.85 5.41 5.75
C LEU A 284 20.92 5.05 6.91
N ALA A 285 20.06 4.07 6.74
CA ALA A 285 19.14 3.62 7.78
C ALA A 285 19.85 2.97 8.98
N LEU A 286 20.94 2.23 8.74
CA LEU A 286 21.66 1.49 9.79
C LEU A 286 22.61 2.38 10.59
N TRP A 287 23.26 3.33 9.95
CA TRP A 287 24.39 4.06 10.54
C TRP A 287 24.26 5.59 10.44
N GLY A 288 23.18 6.10 9.88
CA GLY A 288 22.98 7.53 9.62
C GLY A 288 23.84 8.03 8.46
N ALA A 289 23.97 9.36 8.35
CA ALA A 289 24.83 9.97 7.35
C ALA A 289 26.30 9.62 7.64
N VAL A 290 26.85 8.70 6.86
CA VAL A 290 28.26 8.31 6.94
C VAL A 290 29.09 9.40 6.26
N HIS A 291 30.11 9.93 6.93
CA HIS A 291 31.07 10.86 6.30
C HIS A 291 31.73 10.19 5.08
N ASP A 292 31.97 10.95 4.01
CA ASP A 292 32.50 10.49 2.70
C ASP A 292 33.69 9.50 2.79
N ARG A 293 34.51 9.58 3.84
CA ARG A 293 35.64 8.68 4.05
C ARG A 293 35.23 7.25 4.43
N GLU A 294 34.11 7.06 5.09
CA GLU A 294 33.62 5.74 5.50
C GLU A 294 32.87 5.06 4.36
N TRP A 295 32.22 5.80 3.44
CA TRP A 295 31.68 5.28 2.19
C TRP A 295 32.73 4.60 1.31
N ALA A 296 33.96 5.14 1.27
CA ALA A 296 35.07 4.54 0.53
C ALA A 296 35.54 3.21 1.14
N ALA A 297 35.42 3.06 2.46
CA ALA A 297 35.74 1.83 3.18
C ALA A 297 34.65 0.76 3.10
N LEU A 298 33.39 1.18 2.94
CA LEU A 298 32.22 0.32 2.71
C LEU A 298 32.07 -0.11 1.23
N ARG A 299 33.00 0.23 0.35
CA ARG A 299 33.18 -0.46 -0.93
C ARG A 299 33.45 -1.93 -0.60
N PHE A 300 32.35 -2.61 -0.47
CA PHE A 300 32.27 -4.01 -0.12
C PHE A 300 33.39 -4.81 -0.79
N CYS A 301 34.12 -5.56 -0.01
CA CYS A 301 34.86 -6.73 -0.46
C CYS A 301 33.86 -7.69 -1.13
N GLY A 302 33.45 -7.36 -2.32
CA GLY A 302 32.60 -8.12 -3.22
C GLY A 302 33.48 -8.58 -4.35
N GLY A 303 34.34 -9.53 -4.03
CA GLY A 303 35.12 -10.29 -4.98
C GLY A 303 35.17 -11.71 -4.46
N GLY A 304 34.33 -12.54 -5.01
CA GLY A 304 34.29 -13.98 -4.75
C GLY A 304 33.12 -14.57 -5.49
#